data_99922cb49f02220371beeb493c08924e
#
_entry.id   99922cb49f02220371beeb493c08924e
#
_cell.length_a   1.000
_cell.length_b   1.000
_cell.length_c   1.000
_cell.angle_alpha   90.00
_cell.angle_beta   90.00
_cell.angle_gamma   90.00
#
_symmetry.space_group_name_H-M   'P 1'
#
loop_
_entity.id
_entity.type
_entity.pdbx_description
1 polymer ?
#
loop_
_entity_poly.entity_id
_entity_poly.type
_entity_poly.pdbx_seq_one_letter_code
_entity_poly.pdbx_strand_id
1 'polypeptide(L)'
;TALDKGLDFESGAKLTGTRFVVMRGQIAKLHRALSQFMLDTHSEEHGYQEMYVPYLVNHDSLFGTGQLPKFGEDLFHTDLGTKTFSLIPTAEVPLTNLVRDEIVEEVKLPIKMVAHTPCFRSEAGSSGRVGNNKPLFNSISNQSPSIWS
;
A
#
# COMPACT_ATOMS: atom_id res chain seq x y z
N THR A 1 -11.65 -23.51 12.36
CA THR A 1 -10.65 -23.07 13.36
C THR A 1 -11.03 -21.70 13.93
N ALA A 2 -10.44 -21.29 15.07
CA ALA A 2 -10.70 -19.97 15.66
C ALA A 2 -10.26 -18.82 14.71
N LEU A 3 -9.32 -19.07 13.82
CA LEU A 3 -8.85 -18.16 12.79
C LEU A 3 -9.93 -17.88 11.72
N ASP A 4 -10.71 -18.87 11.33
CA ASP A 4 -11.75 -18.72 10.30
C ASP A 4 -12.87 -17.77 10.75
N LYS A 5 -13.12 -17.68 12.06
CA LYS A 5 -14.15 -16.78 12.62
C LYS A 5 -13.72 -15.29 12.65
N GLY A 6 -12.44 -15.02 12.48
CA GLY A 6 -11.91 -13.66 12.49
C GLY A 6 -11.87 -12.99 11.12
N LEU A 7 -12.10 -13.73 10.03
CA LEU A 7 -12.15 -13.23 8.65
C LEU A 7 -13.62 -13.26 8.18
N ASP A 8 -14.20 -12.09 7.96
CA ASP A 8 -15.59 -11.92 7.57
C ASP A 8 -15.68 -11.39 6.13
N PHE A 9 -15.77 -12.33 5.19
CA PHE A 9 -15.87 -12.03 3.76
C PHE A 9 -17.26 -11.54 3.36
N GLU A 10 -18.31 -11.98 4.06
CA GLU A 10 -19.67 -11.52 3.80
C GLU A 10 -19.83 -10.03 4.08
N SER A 11 -19.37 -9.59 5.24
CA SER A 11 -19.32 -8.15 5.56
C SER A 11 -18.42 -7.38 4.60
N GLY A 12 -17.28 -7.93 4.20
CA GLY A 12 -16.40 -7.31 3.20
C GLY A 12 -17.10 -7.10 1.87
N ALA A 13 -17.79 -8.13 1.38
CA ALA A 13 -18.58 -8.06 0.14
C ALA A 13 -19.72 -7.05 0.23
N LYS A 14 -20.43 -6.98 1.36
CA LYS A 14 -21.50 -6.01 1.61
C LYS A 14 -21.00 -4.56 1.59
N LEU A 15 -19.81 -4.30 2.16
CA LEU A 15 -19.26 -2.94 2.27
C LEU A 15 -18.64 -2.43 0.97
N THR A 16 -18.00 -3.32 0.20
CA THR A 16 -17.20 -2.88 -0.96
C THR A 16 -17.31 -3.85 -2.12
N GLY A 17 -17.08 -5.15 -1.92
CA GLY A 17 -17.11 -6.17 -2.97
C GLY A 17 -16.49 -7.49 -2.52
N THR A 18 -16.68 -8.53 -3.33
CA THR A 18 -16.32 -9.93 -2.98
C THR A 18 -14.82 -10.17 -2.74
N ARG A 19 -13.97 -9.24 -3.13
CA ARG A 19 -12.50 -9.32 -2.94
C ARG A 19 -12.04 -8.72 -1.61
N PHE A 20 -12.96 -8.18 -0.81
CA PHE A 20 -12.66 -7.52 0.46
C PHE A 20 -13.01 -8.41 1.65
N VAL A 21 -12.36 -8.17 2.77
CA VAL A 21 -12.59 -8.88 4.02
C VAL A 21 -12.62 -7.91 5.19
N VAL A 22 -13.48 -8.18 6.15
CA VAL A 22 -13.43 -7.50 7.45
C VAL A 22 -12.72 -8.42 8.45
N MET A 23 -11.67 -7.92 9.07
CA MET A 23 -10.97 -8.64 10.14
C MET A 23 -11.58 -8.29 11.49
N ARG A 24 -11.82 -9.31 12.32
CA ARG A 24 -12.45 -9.15 13.64
C ARG A 24 -11.60 -9.74 14.77
N GLY A 25 -11.72 -9.14 15.95
CA GLY A 25 -11.19 -9.68 17.19
C GLY A 25 -9.69 -9.97 17.15
N GLN A 26 -9.30 -11.21 17.40
CA GLN A 26 -7.89 -11.62 17.48
C GLN A 26 -7.15 -11.53 16.14
N ILE A 27 -7.84 -11.73 15.02
CA ILE A 27 -7.23 -11.57 13.68
C ILE A 27 -6.87 -10.11 13.43
N ALA A 28 -7.76 -9.17 13.76
CA ALA A 28 -7.46 -7.75 13.63
C ALA A 28 -6.29 -7.32 14.54
N LYS A 29 -6.21 -7.89 15.76
CA LYS A 29 -5.07 -7.67 16.67
C LYS A 29 -3.77 -8.24 16.12
N LEU A 30 -3.81 -9.45 15.57
CA LEU A 30 -2.64 -10.10 14.96
C LEU A 30 -2.14 -9.28 13.77
N HIS A 31 -3.02 -8.84 12.89
CA HIS A 31 -2.67 -7.98 11.74
C HIS A 31 -1.92 -6.72 12.20
N ARG A 32 -2.46 -6.02 13.21
CA ARG A 32 -1.81 -4.82 13.76
C ARG A 32 -0.44 -5.16 14.41
N ALA A 33 -0.37 -6.25 15.17
CA ALA A 33 0.86 -6.67 15.83
C ALA A 33 1.97 -7.02 14.83
N LEU A 34 1.62 -7.70 13.72
CA LEU A 34 2.57 -8.01 12.65
C LEU A 34 3.06 -6.76 11.93
N SER A 35 2.16 -5.80 11.64
CA SER A 35 2.54 -4.54 11.02
C SER A 35 3.51 -3.76 11.89
N GLN A 36 3.23 -3.66 13.18
CA GLN A 36 4.12 -2.99 14.14
C GLN A 36 5.45 -3.73 14.27
N PHE A 37 5.44 -5.04 14.42
CA PHE A 37 6.67 -5.86 14.49
C PHE A 37 7.59 -5.64 13.29
N MET A 38 7.02 -5.58 12.08
CA MET A 38 7.81 -5.34 10.86
C MET A 38 8.40 -3.93 10.85
N LEU A 39 7.63 -2.90 11.23
CA LEU A 39 8.13 -1.53 11.32
C LEU A 39 9.25 -1.41 12.35
N ASP A 40 9.04 -1.93 13.56
CA ASP A 40 10.03 -1.89 14.64
C ASP A 40 11.31 -2.62 14.24
N THR A 41 11.21 -3.81 13.64
CA THR A 41 12.38 -4.57 13.14
C THR A 41 13.18 -3.76 12.11
N HIS A 42 12.52 -3.12 11.15
CA HIS A 42 13.23 -2.36 10.12
C HIS A 42 13.80 -1.05 10.64
N SER A 43 13.10 -0.35 11.53
CA SER A 43 13.59 0.91 12.09
C SER A 43 14.68 0.71 13.14
N GLU A 44 14.53 -0.28 14.04
CA GLU A 44 15.42 -0.48 15.17
C GLU A 44 16.62 -1.36 14.84
N GLU A 45 16.44 -2.44 14.04
CA GLU A 45 17.51 -3.42 13.76
C GLU A 45 18.20 -3.17 12.42
N HIS A 46 17.47 -2.70 11.39
CA HIS A 46 18.01 -2.55 10.04
C HIS A 46 18.36 -1.10 9.68
N GLY A 47 18.09 -0.14 10.57
CA GLY A 47 18.46 1.26 10.41
C GLY A 47 17.66 2.01 9.35
N TYR A 48 16.42 1.60 9.11
CA TYR A 48 15.49 2.35 8.26
C TYR A 48 14.84 3.49 9.05
N GLN A 49 14.69 4.64 8.42
CA GLN A 49 13.89 5.72 8.97
C GLN A 49 12.40 5.44 8.73
N GLU A 50 11.61 5.36 9.82
CA GLU A 50 10.17 5.23 9.69
C GLU A 50 9.55 6.54 9.20
N MET A 51 8.69 6.42 8.19
CA MET A 51 8.03 7.55 7.52
C MET A 51 6.51 7.38 7.58
N TYR A 52 5.82 8.49 7.80
CA TYR A 52 4.38 8.59 7.60
C TYR A 52 4.10 9.50 6.41
N VAL A 53 3.50 8.96 5.36
CA VAL A 53 3.35 9.62 4.06
C VAL A 53 1.89 9.80 3.68
N PRO A 54 1.56 10.80 2.84
CA PRO A 54 0.22 10.96 2.29
C PRO A 54 -0.22 9.75 1.45
N TYR A 55 -1.50 9.39 1.51
CA TYR A 55 -2.10 8.33 0.69
C TYR A 55 -2.67 8.85 -0.63
N LEU A 56 -2.88 10.17 -0.74
CA LEU A 56 -3.23 10.86 -1.96
C LEU A 56 -2.00 11.58 -2.49
N VAL A 57 -1.66 11.34 -3.75
CA VAL A 57 -0.52 11.94 -4.43
C VAL A 57 -0.95 12.62 -5.73
N ASN A 58 -0.17 13.60 -6.15
CA ASN A 58 -0.39 14.30 -7.41
C ASN A 58 0.14 13.48 -8.61
N HIS A 59 -0.18 13.95 -9.81
CA HIS A 59 0.24 13.32 -11.07
C HIS A 59 1.77 13.19 -11.17
N ASP A 60 2.52 14.22 -10.78
CA ASP A 60 3.98 14.24 -10.92
C ASP A 60 4.66 13.17 -10.08
N SER A 61 4.11 12.87 -8.90
CA SER A 61 4.61 11.79 -8.04
C SER A 61 4.42 10.40 -8.67
N LEU A 62 3.30 10.18 -9.35
CA LEU A 62 3.04 8.92 -10.08
C LEU A 62 3.90 8.79 -11.34
N PHE A 63 4.14 9.90 -12.01
CA PHE A 63 5.01 9.93 -13.18
C PHE A 63 6.47 9.68 -12.77
N GLY A 64 6.93 10.32 -11.71
CA GLY A 64 8.30 10.21 -11.19
C GLY A 64 8.70 8.78 -10.80
N THR A 65 7.74 7.92 -10.43
CA THR A 65 7.98 6.50 -10.12
C THR A 65 7.54 5.55 -11.24
N GLY A 66 7.19 6.06 -12.42
CA GLY A 66 6.84 5.25 -13.59
C GLY A 66 5.48 4.53 -13.50
N GLN A 67 4.63 4.92 -12.56
CA GLN A 67 3.25 4.41 -12.50
C GLN A 67 2.43 4.95 -13.67
N LEU A 68 2.65 6.19 -14.05
CA LEU A 68 2.06 6.81 -15.21
C LEU A 68 3.07 6.91 -16.36
N PRO A 69 2.61 6.81 -17.64
CA PRO A 69 1.22 6.54 -18.06
C PRO A 69 0.83 5.06 -18.01
N LYS A 70 1.77 4.15 -17.84
CA LYS A 70 1.62 2.71 -18.11
C LYS A 70 0.51 2.02 -17.29
N PHE A 71 0.36 2.39 -16.02
CA PHE A 71 -0.57 1.77 -15.08
C PHE A 71 -1.73 2.68 -14.68
N GLY A 72 -2.05 3.69 -15.51
CA GLY A 72 -3.10 4.66 -15.19
C GLY A 72 -4.48 4.04 -14.94
N GLU A 73 -4.82 2.96 -15.67
CA GLU A 73 -6.10 2.23 -15.52
C GLU A 73 -6.20 1.45 -14.19
N ASP A 74 -5.06 1.17 -13.55
CA ASP A 74 -5.01 0.46 -12.26
C ASP A 74 -5.10 1.40 -11.06
N LEU A 75 -5.12 2.70 -11.28
CA LEU A 75 -5.15 3.72 -10.23
C LEU A 75 -6.56 4.19 -9.92
N PHE A 76 -6.81 4.50 -8.65
CA PHE A 76 -8.01 5.21 -8.22
C PHE A 76 -7.73 6.72 -8.23
N HIS A 77 -8.45 7.45 -9.06
CA HIS A 77 -8.33 8.90 -9.18
C HIS A 77 -9.48 9.61 -8.46
N THR A 78 -9.22 10.81 -7.98
CA THR A 78 -10.22 11.74 -7.46
C THR A 78 -9.88 13.17 -7.87
N ASP A 79 -10.89 13.94 -8.25
CA ASP A 79 -10.74 15.33 -8.63
C ASP A 79 -11.15 16.26 -7.49
N LEU A 80 -10.35 17.29 -7.26
CA LEU A 80 -10.65 18.38 -6.34
C LEU A 80 -10.45 19.72 -7.08
N GLY A 81 -11.54 20.28 -7.56
CA GLY A 81 -11.52 21.45 -8.44
C GLY A 81 -10.82 21.13 -9.77
N THR A 82 -9.73 21.80 -10.06
CA THR A 82 -8.93 21.60 -11.28
C THR A 82 -7.78 20.60 -11.10
N LYS A 83 -7.63 20.01 -9.92
CA LYS A 83 -6.52 19.11 -9.59
C LYS A 83 -7.01 17.68 -9.49
N THR A 84 -6.30 16.76 -10.15
CA THR A 84 -6.49 15.33 -9.99
C THR A 84 -5.47 14.77 -9.02
N PHE A 85 -5.94 13.98 -8.08
CA PHE A 85 -5.13 13.20 -7.15
C PHE A 85 -5.41 11.73 -7.36
N SER A 86 -4.48 10.90 -6.93
CA SER A 86 -4.66 9.45 -6.97
C SER A 86 -4.31 8.83 -5.62
N LEU A 87 -5.05 7.78 -5.26
CA LEU A 87 -4.68 6.93 -4.13
C LEU A 87 -3.41 6.15 -4.49
N ILE A 88 -2.47 6.05 -3.56
CA ILE A 88 -1.19 5.38 -3.79
C ILE A 88 -1.38 3.88 -4.04
N PRO A 89 -0.80 3.31 -5.12
CA PRO A 89 -0.79 1.87 -5.35
C PRO A 89 0.26 1.15 -4.51
N THR A 90 1.23 1.89 -3.97
CA THR A 90 2.33 1.43 -3.12
C THR A 90 2.93 2.62 -2.37
N ALA A 91 3.48 2.39 -1.17
CA ALA A 91 4.21 3.41 -0.41
C ALA A 91 5.50 3.86 -1.10
N GLU A 92 6.02 3.09 -2.04
CA GLU A 92 7.18 3.47 -2.85
C GLU A 92 6.97 4.82 -3.56
N VAL A 93 5.75 5.08 -4.06
CA VAL A 93 5.45 6.33 -4.77
C VAL A 93 5.75 7.56 -3.92
N PRO A 94 5.16 7.79 -2.75
CA PRO A 94 5.50 8.94 -1.94
C PRO A 94 6.93 8.89 -1.39
N LEU A 95 7.45 7.74 -0.99
CA LEU A 95 8.81 7.63 -0.42
C LEU A 95 9.88 8.04 -1.41
N THR A 96 9.86 7.50 -2.64
CA THR A 96 10.85 7.83 -3.68
C THR A 96 10.77 9.31 -4.07
N ASN A 97 9.56 9.87 -4.11
CA ASN A 97 9.38 11.27 -4.48
C ASN A 97 9.82 12.27 -3.39
N LEU A 98 10.17 11.82 -2.19
CA LEU A 98 10.76 12.71 -1.16
C LEU A 98 12.10 13.29 -1.60
N VAL A 99 12.82 12.58 -2.47
CA VAL A 99 14.11 13.03 -3.01
C VAL A 99 14.04 13.39 -4.51
N ARG A 100 12.82 13.48 -5.06
CA ARG A 100 12.63 13.87 -6.46
C ARG A 100 13.13 15.30 -6.69
N ASP A 101 13.86 15.49 -7.78
CA ASP A 101 14.46 16.78 -8.17
C ASP A 101 15.44 17.35 -7.15
N GLU A 102 15.97 16.51 -6.24
CA GLU A 102 16.99 16.89 -5.26
C GLU A 102 18.36 16.30 -5.64
N ILE A 103 19.41 17.09 -5.40
CA ILE A 103 20.80 16.59 -5.43
C ILE A 103 21.15 16.16 -4.01
N VAL A 104 21.21 14.84 -3.79
CA VAL A 104 21.54 14.28 -2.49
C VAL A 104 23.05 14.22 -2.31
N GLU A 105 23.55 14.75 -1.20
CA GLU A 105 24.96 14.68 -0.84
C GLU A 105 25.36 13.21 -0.57
N GLU A 106 26.52 12.78 -1.06
CA GLU A 106 27.03 11.41 -0.90
C GLU A 106 27.07 10.94 0.56
N VAL A 107 27.38 11.86 1.49
CA VAL A 107 27.43 11.56 2.92
C VAL A 107 26.06 11.12 3.52
N LYS A 108 24.97 11.45 2.85
CA LYS A 108 23.60 11.07 3.25
C LYS A 108 23.16 9.72 2.69
N LEU A 109 23.96 9.08 1.87
CA LEU A 109 23.68 7.79 1.26
C LEU A 109 24.27 6.63 2.09
N PRO A 110 23.59 5.48 2.14
CA PRO A 110 22.28 5.20 1.54
C PRO A 110 21.12 5.81 2.37
N ILE A 111 20.09 6.28 1.69
CA ILE A 111 18.83 6.69 2.33
C ILE A 111 17.95 5.46 2.44
N LYS A 112 17.59 5.07 3.65
CA LYS A 112 16.73 3.91 3.92
C LYS A 112 15.45 4.37 4.58
N MET A 113 14.30 4.09 3.96
CA MET A 113 12.99 4.48 4.48
C MET A 113 12.04 3.29 4.54
N VAL A 114 11.18 3.27 5.54
CA VAL A 114 10.12 2.28 5.70
C VAL A 114 8.81 2.97 6.03
N ALA A 115 7.72 2.53 5.43
CA ALA A 115 6.38 3.02 5.74
C ALA A 115 5.35 1.88 5.71
N HIS A 116 4.40 1.94 6.62
CA HIS A 116 3.21 1.08 6.59
C HIS A 116 2.03 1.89 6.07
N THR A 117 1.51 1.53 4.90
CA THR A 117 0.40 2.23 4.26
C THR A 117 -0.61 1.25 3.67
N PRO A 118 -1.90 1.63 3.55
CA PRO A 118 -2.77 0.95 2.61
C PRO A 118 -2.25 1.16 1.18
N CYS A 119 -2.52 0.21 0.28
CA CYS A 119 -2.18 0.29 -1.13
C CYS A 119 -3.44 0.04 -1.95
N PHE A 120 -3.73 0.92 -2.91
CA PHE A 120 -4.98 0.94 -3.65
C PHE A 120 -4.72 0.61 -5.12
N ARG A 121 -5.22 -0.56 -5.55
CA ARG A 121 -5.12 -1.01 -6.95
C ARG A 121 -6.47 -1.50 -7.43
N SER A 122 -6.90 -1.06 -8.62
CA SER A 122 -8.17 -1.50 -9.20
C SER A 122 -8.15 -2.97 -9.63
N GLU A 123 -6.95 -3.56 -9.79
CA GLU A 123 -6.76 -4.93 -10.31
C GLU A 123 -7.47 -5.15 -11.66
N ALA A 124 -7.44 -4.12 -12.53
CA ALA A 124 -8.12 -4.14 -13.83
C ALA A 124 -7.51 -5.13 -14.82
N GLY A 125 -6.29 -5.62 -14.57
CA GLY A 125 -5.57 -6.56 -15.42
C GLY A 125 -6.08 -8.00 -15.34
N SER A 126 -5.59 -8.85 -16.25
CA SER A 126 -5.95 -10.27 -16.40
C SER A 126 -5.68 -11.16 -15.18
N SER A 127 -4.87 -10.73 -14.24
CA SER A 127 -4.64 -11.42 -12.97
C SER A 127 -5.88 -11.43 -12.04
N GLY A 128 -6.87 -10.59 -12.28
CA GLY A 128 -8.16 -10.61 -11.60
C GLY A 128 -9.11 -11.73 -12.09
N ARG A 129 -8.79 -12.44 -13.17
CA ARG A 129 -9.54 -13.59 -13.67
C ARG A 129 -9.04 -14.88 -13.03
N VAL A 130 -9.14 -15.02 -11.74
CA VAL A 130 -9.05 -16.34 -11.12
C VAL A 130 -10.43 -16.97 -11.19
N GLY A 131 -10.52 -18.01 -12.02
CA GLY A 131 -11.72 -18.83 -12.11
C GLY A 131 -12.15 -19.29 -10.72
N ASN A 132 -13.46 -19.28 -10.54
CA ASN A 132 -14.26 -19.88 -9.48
C ASN A 132 -13.52 -20.28 -8.18
N ASN A 133 -13.80 -19.57 -7.09
CA ASN A 133 -13.69 -20.01 -5.69
C ASN A 133 -12.35 -19.87 -4.95
N LYS A 134 -11.48 -18.92 -5.27
CA LYS A 134 -10.46 -18.52 -4.28
C LYS A 134 -10.54 -17.03 -4.00
N PRO A 135 -10.82 -16.60 -2.76
CA PRO A 135 -10.69 -15.20 -2.38
C PRO A 135 -9.23 -14.80 -2.54
N LEU A 136 -8.97 -13.85 -3.43
CA LEU A 136 -7.65 -13.25 -3.57
C LEU A 136 -7.38 -12.39 -2.32
N PHE A 137 -6.43 -12.79 -1.54
CA PHE A 137 -5.89 -12.02 -0.40
C PHE A 137 -5.23 -10.69 -0.81
N ASN A 138 -5.27 -10.32 -2.07
CA ASN A 138 -4.49 -9.22 -2.64
C ASN A 138 -4.83 -7.81 -2.12
N SER A 139 -6.00 -7.60 -1.56
CA SER A 139 -6.32 -6.31 -0.94
C SER A 139 -5.78 -6.15 0.48
N ILE A 140 -5.36 -7.26 1.12
CA ILE A 140 -4.81 -7.26 2.48
C ILE A 140 -3.30 -7.48 2.46
N SER A 141 -2.78 -8.25 1.49
CA SER A 141 -1.35 -8.54 1.35
C SER A 141 -0.51 -7.30 1.02
N ASN A 142 -1.14 -6.20 0.62
CA ASN A 142 -0.47 -4.94 0.33
C ASN A 142 -0.33 -4.00 1.54
N GLN A 143 -0.62 -4.47 2.76
CA GLN A 143 -0.35 -3.73 3.98
C GLN A 143 0.97 -4.13 4.66
N SER A 144 1.85 -4.84 3.94
CA SER A 144 3.22 -5.01 4.42
C SER A 144 3.97 -3.67 4.33
N PRO A 145 4.86 -3.36 5.26
CA PRO A 145 5.72 -2.19 5.17
C PRO A 145 6.45 -2.19 3.83
N SER A 146 6.38 -1.09 3.11
CA SER A 146 7.20 -0.89 1.92
C SER A 146 8.57 -0.44 2.36
N ILE A 147 9.60 -1.15 1.89
CA ILE A 147 11.00 -0.89 2.16
C ILE A 147 11.60 -0.31 0.88
N TRP A 148 12.33 0.77 1.03
CA TRP A 148 13.09 1.40 -0.04
C TRP A 148 14.52 1.68 0.44
N SER A 149 15.51 1.32 -0.37
CA SER A 149 16.94 1.51 -0.08
C SER A 149 17.71 1.99 -1.29
#